data_b0929243a196298924dc51e6d9c03e72
#
_entry.id   b0929243a196298924dc51e6d9c03e72
#
_cell.length_a   1.000
_cell.length_b   1.000
_cell.length_c   1.000
_cell.angle_alpha   90.00
_cell.angle_beta   90.00
_cell.angle_gamma   90.00
#
_symmetry.space_group_name_H-M   'P 1'
#
loop_
_entity.id
_entity.type
_entity.pdbx_description
1 polymer ?
#
loop_
_entity_poly.entity_id
_entity_poly.type
_entity_poly.pdbx_seq_one_letter_code
_entity_poly.pdbx_strand_id
1 'polypeptide(L)' 'MILAINIGNTNTVLGCIDGSKCVFVERISTVKTKTELEYAIDIKNVLDIYHIKKADLEGGIISSDYDGCKSCG' A
#
# COMPACT_ATOMS: atom_id res chain seq x y z
N MET A 1 4.35 6.30 11.98
CA MET A 1 3.22 5.99 11.07
C MET A 1 3.33 4.57 10.56
N ILE A 2 2.20 3.96 10.32
CA ILE A 2 2.12 2.61 9.75
C ILE A 2 1.40 2.69 8.42
N LEU A 3 2.00 2.09 7.39
CA LEU A 3 1.40 1.98 6.07
C LEU A 3 0.72 0.62 5.96
N ALA A 4 -0.57 0.62 5.68
CA ALA A 4 -1.35 -0.59 5.47
C ALA A 4 -1.72 -0.69 3.99
N ILE A 5 -1.48 -1.84 3.40
CA ILE A 5 -1.77 -2.10 1.99
C ILE A 5 -2.63 -3.35 1.91
N ASN A 6 -3.80 -3.21 1.28
CA ASN A 6 -4.68 -4.34 1.02
C ASN A 6 -4.83 -4.52 -0.48
N ILE A 7 -4.30 -5.62 -1.00
CA ILE A 7 -4.34 -5.93 -2.43
C ILE A 7 -5.52 -6.86 -2.68
N GLY A 8 -6.55 -6.34 -3.33
CA GLY A 8 -7.71 -7.13 -3.76
C GLY A 8 -7.61 -7.50 -5.24
N ASN A 9 -8.58 -8.25 -5.74
CA ASN A 9 -8.60 -8.67 -7.14
C ASN A 9 -8.77 -7.50 -8.12
N THR A 10 -9.49 -6.48 -7.74
CA THR A 10 -9.81 -5.35 -8.61
C THR A 10 -9.24 -4.04 -8.10
N ASN A 11 -9.10 -3.89 -6.79
CA ASN A 11 -8.64 -2.66 -6.18
C ASN A 11 -7.60 -2.93 -5.11
N THR A 12 -6.62 -2.05 -5.05
CA THR A 12 -5.62 -2.03 -3.99
C THR A 12 -5.87 -0.80 -3.14
N VAL A 13 -5.99 -0.97 -1.82
CA VAL A 13 -6.22 0.12 -0.89
C VAL A 13 -4.95 0.39 -0.10
N LEU A 14 -4.56 1.65 -0.05
CA LEU A 14 -3.42 2.13 0.72
C LEU A 14 -3.95 2.99 1.86
N GLY A 15 -3.57 2.68 3.07
CA GLY A 15 -3.92 3.48 4.23
C GLY A 15 -2.70 3.81 5.06
N CYS A 16 -2.64 5.01 5.59
CA CYS A 16 -1.57 5.42 6.49
C CYS A 16 -2.18 5.82 7.82
N ILE A 17 -1.65 5.25 8.90
CA ILE A 17 -2.18 5.45 10.25
C ILE A 17 -1.06 5.99 11.13
N ASP A 18 -1.35 7.05 11.86
CA ASP A 18 -0.46 7.63 12.85
C ASP A 18 -1.14 7.54 14.22
N GLY A 19 -0.71 6.56 15.02
CA GLY A 19 -1.37 6.24 16.27
C GLY A 19 -2.80 5.74 16.03
N SER A 20 -3.78 6.48 16.52
CA SER A 20 -5.21 6.19 16.29
C SER A 20 -5.80 7.03 15.17
N LYS A 21 -4.99 7.85 14.52
CA LYS A 21 -5.45 8.78 13.50
C LYS A 21 -5.15 8.25 12.11
N CYS A 22 -6.15 8.26 11.23
CA CYS A 22 -5.97 7.93 9.82
C CYS A 22 -5.47 9.16 9.08
N VAL A 23 -4.26 9.07 8.52
CA VAL A 23 -3.65 10.16 7.77
C VAL A 23 -4.26 10.28 6.38
N PHE A 24 -4.34 9.14 5.67
CA PHE A 24 -4.99 9.09 4.37
C PHE A 24 -5.45 7.67 4.04
N VAL A 25 -6.37 7.58 3.11
CA VAL A 25 -6.76 6.32 2.47
C VAL A 25 -6.87 6.59 0.99
N GLU A 26 -6.14 5.81 0.20
CA GLU A 26 -6.18 5.90 -1.25
C GLU A 26 -6.48 4.55 -1.87
N ARG A 27 -7.13 4.57 -3.01
CA ARG A 27 -7.47 3.36 -3.75
C ARG A 27 -6.88 3.44 -5.16
N ILE A 28 -6.19 2.37 -5.55
CA ILE A 28 -5.68 2.24 -6.91
C ILE A 28 -6.18 0.93 -7.51
N SER A 29 -6.24 0.87 -8.83
CA SER A 29 -6.65 -0.35 -9.52
C SER A 29 -5.59 -1.43 -9.41
N THR A 30 -6.03 -2.65 -9.15
CA THR A 30 -5.13 -3.81 -9.16
C THR A 30 -4.92 -4.25 -10.60
N VAL A 31 -3.67 -4.30 -11.03
CA VAL A 31 -3.29 -4.75 -12.37
C VAL A 31 -2.40 -5.98 -12.22
N LYS A 32 -2.89 -7.12 -12.68
CA LYS A 32 -2.20 -8.41 -12.49
C LYS A 32 -0.90 -8.52 -13.26
N THR A 33 -0.75 -7.76 -14.33
CA THR A 33 0.47 -7.75 -15.14
C THR A 33 1.52 -6.79 -14.61
N LYS A 34 1.17 -6.00 -13.59
CA LYS A 34 2.06 -5.03 -13.00
C LYS A 34 3.12 -5.73 -12.14
N THR A 35 4.36 -5.31 -12.28
CA THR A 35 5.46 -5.87 -11.51
C THR A 35 5.49 -5.29 -10.09
N GLU A 36 6.23 -5.94 -9.20
CA GLU A 36 6.45 -5.42 -7.84
C GLU A 36 7.07 -4.02 -7.86
N LEU A 37 7.99 -3.80 -8.78
CA LEU A 37 8.64 -2.49 -8.92
C LEU A 37 7.63 -1.41 -9.31
N GLU A 38 6.70 -1.71 -10.21
CA GLU A 38 5.67 -0.76 -10.61
C GLU A 38 4.74 -0.40 -9.45
N TYR A 39 4.36 -1.38 -8.63
CA TYR A 39 3.58 -1.12 -7.42
C TYR A 39 4.38 -0.28 -6.41
N ALA A 40 5.66 -0.56 -6.26
CA ALA A 40 6.51 0.23 -5.36
C ALA A 40 6.58 1.69 -5.80
N ILE A 41 6.66 1.95 -7.10
CA ILE A 41 6.65 3.31 -7.64
C ILE A 41 5.32 3.99 -7.37
N ASP A 42 4.20 3.30 -7.58
CA ASP A 42 2.87 3.85 -7.32
C ASP A 42 2.71 4.23 -5.84
N ILE A 43 3.14 3.35 -4.94
CA ILE A 43 3.08 3.60 -3.49
C ILE A 43 3.93 4.80 -3.13
N LYS A 44 5.13 4.87 -3.67
CA LYS A 44 6.03 6.00 -3.43
C LYS A 44 5.40 7.31 -3.89
N ASN A 45 4.77 7.32 -5.06
CA ASN A 45 4.10 8.49 -5.59
C ASN A 45 2.97 8.96 -4.67
N VAL A 46 2.18 8.03 -4.14
CA VAL A 46 1.12 8.36 -3.19
C VAL A 46 1.72 8.99 -1.92
N LEU A 47 2.77 8.40 -1.39
CA LEU A 47 3.45 8.94 -0.20
C LEU A 47 4.00 10.34 -0.45
N ASP A 48 4.55 10.59 -1.63
CA ASP A 48 5.07 11.91 -2.00
C ASP A 48 3.95 12.96 -2.07
N ILE A 49 2.78 12.58 -2.59
CA ILE A 49 1.62 13.48 -2.65
C ILE A 49 1.22 13.94 -1.26
N TYR A 50 1.28 13.06 -0.28
CA TYR A 50 0.94 13.37 1.11
C TYR A 50 2.12 13.84 1.94
N HIS A 51 3.27 14.06 1.32
CA HIS A 51 4.49 14.53 1.98
C HIS A 51 4.98 13.59 3.10
N ILE A 52 4.80 12.30 2.90
CA ILE A 52 5.25 11.29 3.85
C ILE A 52 6.59 10.75 3.41
N LYS A 53 7.57 10.81 4.30
CA LYS A 53 8.90 10.28 4.05
C LYS A 53 9.00 8.84 4.55
N LYS A 54 9.88 8.07 3.92
CA LYS A 54 10.15 6.70 4.36
C LYS A 54 10.57 6.64 5.82
N ALA A 55 11.30 7.63 6.29
CA ALA A 55 11.74 7.71 7.69
C ALA A 55 10.59 7.89 8.68
N ASP A 56 9.44 8.40 8.21
CA ASP A 56 8.26 8.58 9.04
C ASP A 56 7.51 7.27 9.27
N LEU A 57 7.79 6.26 8.47
CA LEU A 57 7.11 4.97 8.55
C LEU A 57 7.84 4.05 9.53
N GLU A 58 7.13 3.60 10.56
CA GLU A 58 7.65 2.67 11.57
C GLU A 58 7.52 1.23 11.12
N GLY A 59 6.60 0.97 10.21
CA GLY A 59 6.35 -0.37 9.71
C GLY A 59 5.28 -0.36 8.64
N GLY A 60 5.00 -1.53 8.10
CA GLY A 60 3.98 -1.71 7.10
C GLY A 60 3.27 -3.04 7.26
N ILE A 61 1.98 -3.04 6.91
CA ILE A 61 1.17 -4.24 6.90
C ILE A 61 0.67 -4.43 5.48
N ILE A 62 0.93 -5.60 4.92
CA ILE A 62 0.46 -5.96 3.59
C ILE A 62 -0.49 -7.13 3.72
N SER A 63 -1.70 -6.95 3.22
CA SER A 63 -2.71 -7.99 3.18
C SER A 63 -3.13 -8.22 1.74
N SER A 64 -3.37 -9.45 1.36
CA SER A 64 -3.75 -9.78 -0.02
C SER A 64 -4.84 -10.83 -0.05
N ASP A 65 -5.93 -10.53 -0.76
CA ASP A 65 -7.00 -11.47 -1.06
C ASP A 65 -6.80 -12.11 -2.44
N TYR A 66 -5.66 -11.94 -2.99
CA TYR A 66 -5.31 -12.26 -4.34
C TYR A 66 -4.65 -13.63 -4.40
N ASP A 67 -5.21 -14.54 -5.17
CA ASP A 67 -4.75 -15.93 -5.22
C ASP A 67 -3.30 -16.11 -5.63
N GLY A 68 -2.77 -15.19 -6.41
CA GLY A 68 -1.38 -15.23 -6.83
C GLY A 68 -0.36 -14.97 -5.74
N CYS A 69 -0.79 -14.56 -4.57
CA CYS A 69 0.09 -14.18 -3.46
C CYS A 69 0.20 -15.23 -2.36
N LYS A 70 -0.08 -16.45 -2.65
CA LYS A 70 -0.02 -17.54 -1.67
C LYS A 70 1.34 -17.71 -1.01
N SER A 71 2.38 -17.42 -1.74
CA SER A 71 3.73 -17.53 -1.22
C SER A 71 4.10 -16.44 -0.22
N CYS A 72 3.27 -15.44 -0.11
CA CYS A 72 3.50 -14.34 0.82
C CYS A 72 3.02 -14.65 2.24
N GLY A 73 2.37 -15.78 2.39
CA GLY A 73 1.87 -16.21 3.69
C GLY A 73 2.93 -16.58 4.68
#